data_624837811faef33a1570b0a237294ae7
#
_entry.id   624837811faef33a1570b0a237294ae7
#
_cell.length_a   1.000
_cell.length_b   1.000
_cell.length_c   1.000
_cell.angle_alpha   90.00
_cell.angle_beta   90.00
_cell.angle_gamma   90.00
#
_symmetry.space_group_name_H-M   'P 1'
#
loop_
_entity.id
_entity.type
_entity.pdbx_description
1 polymer ?
#
loop_
_entity_poly.entity_id
_entity_poly.type
_entity_poly.pdbx_seq_one_letter_code
_entity_poly.pdbx_strand_id
1 'polypeptide(L)'
;IACEAAFGWFPLRDALAPLPDTTFVALDARKTSSWAATSGIKTDKVDAQVLCHVCLQGGIPRLAVHQPSRHARECFKLALHREQLVRQRTRLKNQVQAVTREYGINPYTGEAPKKSDLVTFMEADLLEALSYTEERIKRAEDWMACLGKDDPVIPLLQTIPGIGPINSFALRWKIETIDRFEDSAHLSSYFGLGIRECQSGGMRRKGKITKTGSTLVRKLLVQGAQAMCAKRPENLSLYFPALAARGNMRDRTHVNKIVVALAR
;
A
#
# COMPACT_ATOMS: atom_id res chain seq x y z
N ILE A 1 -5.04 -16.62 23.84
CA ILE A 1 -4.14 -17.28 22.87
C ILE A 1 -3.37 -16.20 22.14
N ALA A 2 -2.05 -16.25 22.15
CA ALA A 2 -1.19 -15.32 21.43
C ALA A 2 -0.43 -16.07 20.32
N CYS A 3 -0.29 -15.43 19.16
CA CYS A 3 0.59 -15.91 18.08
C CYS A 3 1.36 -14.75 17.46
N GLU A 4 2.42 -15.03 16.73
CA GLU A 4 3.05 -14.04 15.88
C GLU A 4 2.18 -13.71 14.66
N ALA A 5 2.15 -12.44 14.28
CA ALA A 5 1.48 -11.98 13.06
C ALA A 5 2.30 -12.36 11.81
N ALA A 6 2.50 -13.65 11.61
CA ALA A 6 3.19 -14.25 10.48
C ALA A 6 2.19 -14.70 9.40
N PHE A 7 2.65 -15.46 8.42
CA PHE A 7 1.78 -16.04 7.40
C PHE A 7 0.78 -17.02 8.00
N GLY A 8 -0.51 -16.90 7.67
CA GLY A 8 -1.53 -17.90 8.02
C GLY A 8 -2.23 -17.72 9.39
N TRP A 9 -1.96 -16.67 10.16
CA TRP A 9 -2.61 -16.45 11.46
C TRP A 9 -4.12 -16.10 11.39
N PHE A 10 -4.60 -15.58 10.26
CA PHE A 10 -6.02 -15.24 10.11
C PHE A 10 -6.97 -16.45 10.18
N PRO A 11 -6.70 -17.60 9.48
CA PRO A 11 -7.51 -18.80 9.65
C PRO A 11 -7.56 -19.29 11.10
N LEU A 12 -6.44 -19.23 11.82
CA LEU A 12 -6.38 -19.60 13.22
C LEU A 12 -7.28 -18.70 14.08
N ARG A 13 -7.17 -17.37 13.89
CA ARG A 13 -8.06 -16.42 14.56
C ARG A 13 -9.53 -16.70 14.26
N ASP A 14 -9.87 -16.89 12.99
CA ASP A 14 -11.26 -17.08 12.57
C ASP A 14 -11.83 -18.41 13.10
N ALA A 15 -11.00 -19.44 13.27
CA ALA A 15 -11.37 -20.72 13.88
C ALA A 15 -11.54 -20.62 15.41
N LEU A 16 -10.76 -19.76 16.07
CA LEU A 16 -10.79 -19.56 17.53
C LEU A 16 -11.86 -18.55 17.99
N ALA A 17 -12.27 -17.65 17.10
CA ALA A 17 -13.24 -16.59 17.42
C ALA A 17 -14.58 -17.07 18.01
N PRO A 18 -15.15 -18.25 17.62
CA PRO A 18 -16.40 -18.77 18.19
C PRO A 18 -16.23 -19.41 19.57
N LEU A 19 -15.01 -19.67 20.03
CA LEU A 19 -14.77 -20.34 21.30
C LEU A 19 -15.05 -19.40 22.48
N PRO A 20 -15.90 -19.80 23.47
CA PRO A 20 -16.18 -19.00 24.63
C PRO A 20 -14.88 -18.79 25.44
N ASP A 21 -14.81 -17.68 26.15
CA ASP A 21 -13.70 -17.31 27.04
C ASP A 21 -12.32 -17.29 26.39
N THR A 22 -12.27 -17.18 25.05
CA THR A 22 -11.01 -17.20 24.30
C THR A 22 -10.73 -15.84 23.69
N THR A 23 -9.67 -15.20 24.14
CA THR A 23 -9.13 -13.98 23.50
C THR A 23 -7.94 -14.35 22.64
N PHE A 24 -8.02 -14.00 21.34
CA PHE A 24 -6.93 -14.20 20.40
C PHE A 24 -6.18 -12.89 20.17
N VAL A 25 -4.85 -12.91 20.24
CA VAL A 25 -4.00 -11.74 20.00
C VAL A 25 -2.87 -12.11 19.05
N ALA A 26 -2.74 -11.32 17.98
CA ALA A 26 -1.59 -11.41 17.08
C ALA A 26 -0.54 -10.37 17.49
N LEU A 27 0.72 -10.78 17.61
CA LEU A 27 1.84 -9.93 18.03
C LEU A 27 2.78 -9.65 16.87
N ASP A 28 3.37 -8.45 16.83
CA ASP A 28 4.33 -8.06 15.77
C ASP A 28 5.63 -8.86 15.90
N ALA A 29 5.86 -9.78 14.96
CA ALA A 29 7.03 -10.67 14.92
C ALA A 29 8.38 -9.92 14.97
N ARG A 30 8.44 -8.67 14.47
CA ARG A 30 9.67 -7.86 14.53
C ARG A 30 9.93 -7.30 15.91
N LYS A 31 8.88 -7.04 16.66
CA LYS A 31 8.99 -6.54 18.02
C LYS A 31 9.20 -7.69 19.02
N THR A 32 8.56 -8.85 18.80
CA THR A 32 8.78 -10.04 19.62
C THR A 32 10.19 -10.60 19.46
N SER A 33 10.78 -10.54 18.26
CA SER A 33 12.16 -10.98 18.03
C SER A 33 13.20 -10.22 18.86
N SER A 34 12.94 -8.97 19.23
CA SER A 34 13.84 -8.20 20.10
C SER A 34 13.86 -8.73 21.55
N TRP A 35 12.81 -9.41 21.98
CA TRP A 35 12.73 -10.10 23.25
C TRP A 35 13.40 -11.48 23.21
N ALA A 36 13.41 -12.13 22.04
CA ALA A 36 14.07 -13.43 21.83
C ALA A 36 15.60 -13.30 21.67
N ALA A 37 16.11 -12.12 21.36
CA ALA A 37 17.53 -11.89 21.07
C ALA A 37 18.51 -12.23 22.21
N THR A 38 18.01 -12.47 23.41
CA THR A 38 18.82 -12.87 24.59
C THR A 38 19.25 -14.35 24.55
N SER A 39 18.62 -15.22 23.74
CA SER A 39 18.91 -16.66 23.76
C SER A 39 19.83 -17.14 22.64
N GLY A 40 20.05 -16.35 21.60
CA GLY A 40 20.93 -16.71 20.47
C GLY A 40 20.46 -17.92 19.62
N ILE A 41 19.45 -18.66 20.05
CA ILE A 41 18.92 -19.85 19.40
C ILE A 41 17.46 -19.58 18.99
N LYS A 42 17.18 -19.75 17.71
CA LYS A 42 15.81 -19.62 17.17
C LYS A 42 15.22 -21.00 16.94
N THR A 43 14.20 -21.34 17.73
CA THR A 43 13.37 -22.54 17.56
C THR A 43 11.93 -22.19 17.90
N ASP A 44 10.97 -22.94 17.35
CA ASP A 44 9.54 -22.74 17.64
C ASP A 44 9.22 -22.80 19.14
N LYS A 45 9.97 -23.61 19.90
CA LYS A 45 9.83 -23.70 21.35
C LYS A 45 10.27 -22.42 22.06
N VAL A 46 11.37 -21.80 21.61
CA VAL A 46 11.86 -20.51 22.13
C VAL A 46 10.89 -19.41 21.76
N ASP A 47 10.39 -19.37 20.53
CA ASP A 47 9.41 -18.40 20.09
C ASP A 47 8.10 -18.50 20.90
N ALA A 48 7.60 -19.72 21.18
CA ALA A 48 6.46 -19.95 22.05
C ALA A 48 6.70 -19.46 23.49
N GLN A 49 7.88 -19.71 24.05
CA GLN A 49 8.27 -19.23 25.40
C GLN A 49 8.31 -17.71 25.45
N VAL A 50 8.84 -17.05 24.40
CA VAL A 50 8.85 -15.56 24.29
C VAL A 50 7.43 -15.02 24.29
N LEU A 51 6.52 -15.63 23.51
CA LEU A 51 5.12 -15.22 23.48
C LEU A 51 4.45 -15.35 24.84
N CYS A 52 4.65 -16.47 25.54
CA CYS A 52 4.15 -16.67 26.90
C CYS A 52 4.69 -15.60 27.85
N HIS A 53 5.99 -15.33 27.80
CA HIS A 53 6.65 -14.35 28.66
C HIS A 53 6.10 -12.92 28.41
N VAL A 54 5.94 -12.54 27.15
CA VAL A 54 5.30 -11.27 26.76
C VAL A 54 3.88 -11.15 27.32
N CYS A 55 3.10 -12.23 27.24
CA CYS A 55 1.73 -12.25 27.77
C CYS A 55 1.72 -12.07 29.29
N LEU A 56 2.58 -12.79 30.01
CA LEU A 56 2.67 -12.73 31.49
C LEU A 56 3.15 -11.38 32.01
N GLN A 57 4.04 -10.72 31.26
CA GLN A 57 4.56 -9.40 31.65
C GLN A 57 3.69 -8.21 31.21
N GLY A 58 2.50 -8.44 30.68
CA GLY A 58 1.61 -7.36 30.24
C GLY A 58 2.09 -6.63 28.99
N GLY A 59 2.96 -7.24 28.20
CA GLY A 59 3.51 -6.67 26.96
C GLY A 59 2.54 -6.63 25.78
N ILE A 60 1.37 -7.30 25.89
CA ILE A 60 0.36 -7.40 24.83
C ILE A 60 -0.04 -6.04 24.24
N PRO A 61 -0.41 -4.99 25.01
CA PRO A 61 -0.87 -3.73 24.45
C PRO A 61 0.15 -3.05 23.55
N ARG A 62 1.45 -3.24 23.81
CA ARG A 62 2.54 -2.62 23.04
C ARG A 62 2.92 -3.39 21.77
N LEU A 63 2.66 -4.69 21.76
CA LEU A 63 3.10 -5.61 20.71
C LEU A 63 1.94 -6.10 19.84
N ALA A 64 0.69 -5.95 20.29
CA ALA A 64 -0.49 -6.37 19.56
C ALA A 64 -0.59 -5.66 18.22
N VAL A 65 -0.92 -6.45 17.18
CA VAL A 65 -1.22 -5.95 15.84
C VAL A 65 -2.73 -5.83 15.68
N HIS A 66 -3.17 -4.78 15.02
CA HIS A 66 -4.58 -4.64 14.68
C HIS A 66 -5.07 -5.84 13.88
N GLN A 67 -6.19 -6.38 14.30
CA GLN A 67 -6.84 -7.53 13.69
C GLN A 67 -8.07 -7.08 12.91
N PRO A 68 -7.93 -6.79 11.60
CA PRO A 68 -9.05 -6.31 10.81
C PRO A 68 -10.15 -7.37 10.72
N SER A 69 -11.40 -6.94 10.62
CA SER A 69 -12.55 -7.82 10.39
C SER A 69 -12.36 -8.64 9.11
N ARG A 70 -13.09 -9.75 9.00
CA ARG A 70 -13.06 -10.57 7.79
C ARG A 70 -13.46 -9.75 6.56
N HIS A 71 -14.52 -8.95 6.69
CA HIS A 71 -15.01 -8.09 5.62
C HIS A 71 -13.93 -7.07 5.18
N ALA A 72 -13.32 -6.36 6.11
CA ALA A 72 -12.25 -5.39 5.80
C ALA A 72 -11.06 -6.05 5.09
N ARG A 73 -10.68 -7.27 5.50
CA ARG A 73 -9.63 -8.04 4.84
C ARG A 73 -9.98 -8.41 3.40
N GLU A 74 -11.20 -8.86 3.16
CA GLU A 74 -11.69 -9.26 1.84
C GLU A 74 -11.75 -8.05 0.90
N CYS A 75 -12.31 -6.94 1.36
CA CYS A 75 -12.34 -5.68 0.61
C CYS A 75 -10.92 -5.16 0.30
N PHE A 76 -10.02 -5.18 1.27
CA PHE A 76 -8.65 -4.76 1.01
C PHE A 76 -7.89 -5.71 0.07
N LYS A 77 -8.17 -7.02 0.11
CA LYS A 77 -7.66 -7.99 -0.86
C LYS A 77 -8.15 -7.71 -2.28
N LEU A 78 -9.40 -7.26 -2.44
CA LEU A 78 -9.91 -6.83 -3.75
C LEU A 78 -9.11 -5.64 -4.30
N ALA A 79 -8.77 -4.64 -3.46
CA ALA A 79 -7.93 -3.53 -3.87
C ALA A 79 -6.50 -3.99 -4.26
N LEU A 80 -5.93 -4.95 -3.53
CA LEU A 80 -4.64 -5.56 -3.89
C LEU A 80 -4.72 -6.35 -5.20
N HIS A 81 -5.79 -7.10 -5.43
CA HIS A 81 -6.02 -7.83 -6.67
C HIS A 81 -6.09 -6.87 -7.88
N ARG A 82 -6.88 -5.79 -7.75
CA ARG A 82 -6.94 -4.73 -8.78
C ARG A 82 -5.55 -4.15 -9.06
N GLU A 83 -4.74 -3.88 -8.03
CA GLU A 83 -3.37 -3.37 -8.20
C GLU A 83 -2.47 -4.37 -8.95
N GLN A 84 -2.59 -5.66 -8.69
CA GLN A 84 -1.85 -6.70 -9.42
C GLN A 84 -2.24 -6.71 -10.90
N LEU A 85 -3.53 -6.60 -11.22
CA LEU A 85 -4.02 -6.51 -12.59
C LEU A 85 -3.48 -5.25 -13.31
N VAL A 86 -3.41 -4.11 -12.64
CA VAL A 86 -2.81 -2.88 -13.20
C VAL A 86 -1.33 -3.05 -13.50
N ARG A 87 -0.59 -3.75 -12.66
CA ARG A 87 0.82 -4.08 -12.92
C ARG A 87 0.96 -5.01 -14.14
N GLN A 88 0.08 -6.01 -14.24
CA GLN A 88 0.02 -6.92 -15.38
C GLN A 88 -0.28 -6.15 -16.68
N ARG A 89 -1.30 -5.28 -16.67
CA ARG A 89 -1.62 -4.39 -17.79
C ARG A 89 -0.40 -3.56 -18.23
N THR A 90 0.31 -2.96 -17.27
CA THR A 90 1.50 -2.15 -17.58
C THR A 90 2.59 -2.98 -18.22
N ARG A 91 2.79 -4.22 -17.75
CA ARG A 91 3.76 -5.15 -18.35
C ARG A 91 3.38 -5.50 -19.79
N LEU A 92 2.11 -5.84 -20.02
CA LEU A 92 1.60 -6.15 -21.37
C LEU A 92 1.74 -4.94 -22.31
N LYS A 93 1.37 -3.72 -21.87
CA LYS A 93 1.57 -2.49 -22.66
C LYS A 93 3.03 -2.28 -23.03
N ASN A 94 3.95 -2.53 -22.13
CA ASN A 94 5.38 -2.42 -22.42
C ASN A 94 5.85 -3.47 -23.43
N GLN A 95 5.31 -4.69 -23.37
CA GLN A 95 5.60 -5.76 -24.33
C GLN A 95 5.06 -5.41 -25.72
N VAL A 96 3.81 -4.96 -25.84
CA VAL A 96 3.25 -4.46 -27.11
C VAL A 96 4.12 -3.34 -27.68
N GLN A 97 4.48 -2.35 -26.84
CA GLN A 97 5.34 -1.25 -27.28
C GLN A 97 6.73 -1.72 -27.75
N ALA A 98 7.31 -2.75 -27.13
CA ALA A 98 8.59 -3.30 -27.54
C ALA A 98 8.50 -3.89 -28.95
N VAL A 99 7.49 -4.74 -29.21
CA VAL A 99 7.21 -5.30 -30.55
C VAL A 99 6.95 -4.18 -31.57
N THR A 100 6.09 -3.21 -31.22
CA THR A 100 5.79 -2.09 -32.13
C THR A 100 7.02 -1.24 -32.46
N ARG A 101 7.94 -1.03 -31.51
CA ARG A 101 9.17 -0.25 -31.76
C ARG A 101 10.15 -0.99 -32.65
N GLU A 102 10.26 -2.30 -32.51
CA GLU A 102 11.16 -3.12 -33.30
C GLU A 102 10.72 -3.21 -34.77
N TYR A 103 9.39 -3.27 -35.00
CA TYR A 103 8.79 -3.41 -36.33
C TYR A 103 8.00 -2.16 -36.81
N GLY A 104 8.26 -1.02 -36.14
CA GLY A 104 7.58 0.23 -36.48
C GLY A 104 8.16 0.94 -37.69
N ILE A 105 7.60 2.09 -38.03
CA ILE A 105 8.05 2.92 -39.14
C ILE A 105 9.49 3.36 -38.92
N ASN A 106 10.35 3.07 -39.90
CA ASN A 106 11.73 3.56 -39.90
C ASN A 106 11.72 5.10 -40.01
N PRO A 107 12.24 5.85 -39.02
CA PRO A 107 12.19 7.31 -39.06
C PRO A 107 13.01 7.94 -40.20
N TYR A 108 13.91 7.19 -40.83
CA TYR A 108 14.76 7.67 -41.91
C TYR A 108 14.20 7.37 -43.31
N THR A 109 13.45 6.27 -43.49
CA THR A 109 12.89 5.88 -44.79
C THR A 109 11.38 6.11 -44.88
N GLY A 110 10.70 6.29 -43.75
CA GLY A 110 9.25 6.40 -43.70
C GLY A 110 8.50 5.07 -43.94
N GLU A 111 9.23 3.98 -44.18
CA GLU A 111 8.66 2.67 -44.46
C GLU A 111 8.52 1.82 -43.19
N ALA A 112 7.41 1.12 -43.06
CA ALA A 112 7.24 0.08 -42.06
C ALA A 112 7.80 -1.24 -42.60
N PRO A 113 8.71 -1.90 -41.86
CA PRO A 113 9.15 -3.23 -42.25
C PRO A 113 7.95 -4.19 -42.27
N LYS A 114 7.89 -5.07 -43.29
CA LYS A 114 6.88 -6.11 -43.39
C LYS A 114 7.01 -7.01 -42.17
N LYS A 115 5.99 -7.02 -41.30
CA LYS A 115 5.92 -7.96 -40.18
C LYS A 115 5.76 -9.36 -40.72
N SER A 116 6.50 -10.32 -40.18
CA SER A 116 6.25 -11.74 -40.45
C SER A 116 4.93 -12.18 -39.78
N ASP A 117 4.37 -13.28 -40.28
CA ASP A 117 3.14 -13.85 -39.67
C ASP A 117 3.32 -14.17 -38.18
N LEU A 118 4.53 -14.59 -37.80
CA LEU A 118 4.88 -14.85 -36.40
C LEU A 118 4.79 -13.58 -35.55
N VAL A 119 5.32 -12.46 -36.01
CA VAL A 119 5.27 -11.18 -35.27
C VAL A 119 3.85 -10.67 -35.18
N THR A 120 3.07 -10.81 -36.24
CA THR A 120 1.65 -10.44 -36.28
C THR A 120 0.85 -11.27 -35.26
N PHE A 121 1.11 -12.57 -35.21
CA PHE A 121 0.52 -13.47 -34.21
C PHE A 121 0.88 -13.05 -32.78
N MET A 122 2.17 -12.81 -32.48
CA MET A 122 2.61 -12.39 -31.16
C MET A 122 2.00 -11.06 -30.71
N GLU A 123 1.87 -10.10 -31.62
CA GLU A 123 1.24 -8.79 -31.34
C GLU A 123 -0.26 -8.97 -31.03
N ALA A 124 -0.97 -9.79 -31.82
CA ALA A 124 -2.38 -10.09 -31.62
C ALA A 124 -2.64 -10.77 -30.25
N ASP A 125 -1.83 -11.77 -29.89
CA ASP A 125 -1.91 -12.47 -28.60
C ASP A 125 -1.71 -11.51 -27.43
N LEU A 126 -0.71 -10.62 -27.52
CA LEU A 126 -0.47 -9.60 -26.49
C LEU A 126 -1.61 -8.59 -26.37
N LEU A 127 -2.22 -8.18 -27.47
CA LEU A 127 -3.36 -7.26 -27.49
C LEU A 127 -4.61 -7.92 -26.90
N GLU A 128 -4.86 -9.19 -27.20
CA GLU A 128 -5.96 -9.96 -26.60
C GLU A 128 -5.77 -10.08 -25.07
N ALA A 129 -4.58 -10.48 -24.63
CA ALA A 129 -4.24 -10.56 -23.21
C ALA A 129 -4.39 -9.20 -22.50
N LEU A 130 -4.04 -8.10 -23.18
CA LEU A 130 -4.21 -6.74 -22.68
C LEU A 130 -5.70 -6.39 -22.51
N SER A 131 -6.51 -6.62 -23.53
CA SER A 131 -7.96 -6.40 -23.52
C SER A 131 -8.62 -7.17 -22.38
N TYR A 132 -8.34 -8.46 -22.26
CA TYR A 132 -8.85 -9.30 -21.19
C TYR A 132 -8.43 -8.79 -19.79
N THR A 133 -7.18 -8.31 -19.66
CA THR A 133 -6.72 -7.74 -18.39
C THR A 133 -7.45 -6.44 -18.04
N GLU A 134 -7.74 -5.59 -19.03
CA GLU A 134 -8.50 -4.35 -18.86
C GLU A 134 -9.96 -4.62 -18.42
N GLU A 135 -10.61 -5.61 -18.98
CA GLU A 135 -11.94 -6.06 -18.53
C GLU A 135 -11.94 -6.56 -17.09
N ARG A 136 -10.89 -7.31 -16.70
CA ARG A 136 -10.74 -7.77 -15.30
C ARG A 136 -10.55 -6.61 -14.34
N ILE A 137 -9.80 -5.59 -14.72
CA ILE A 137 -9.63 -4.36 -13.91
C ILE A 137 -10.99 -3.70 -13.73
N LYS A 138 -11.75 -3.50 -14.81
CA LYS A 138 -13.08 -2.91 -14.76
C LYS A 138 -14.01 -3.68 -13.82
N ARG A 139 -14.09 -5.01 -13.96
CA ARG A 139 -14.88 -5.84 -13.04
C ARG A 139 -14.48 -5.69 -11.58
N ALA A 140 -13.19 -5.61 -11.29
CA ALA A 140 -12.71 -5.38 -9.94
C ALA A 140 -13.12 -3.98 -9.41
N GLU A 141 -13.07 -2.96 -10.26
CA GLU A 141 -13.51 -1.60 -9.93
C GLU A 141 -15.02 -1.50 -9.73
N ASP A 142 -15.82 -2.20 -10.53
CA ASP A 142 -17.29 -2.31 -10.36
C ASP A 142 -17.65 -2.97 -9.02
N TRP A 143 -16.94 -4.05 -8.65
CA TRP A 143 -17.10 -4.66 -7.32
C TRP A 143 -16.70 -3.71 -6.18
N MET A 144 -15.61 -2.95 -6.32
CA MET A 144 -15.22 -1.95 -5.32
C MET A 144 -16.28 -0.85 -5.19
N ALA A 145 -16.86 -0.40 -6.29
CA ALA A 145 -17.94 0.58 -6.29
C ALA A 145 -19.20 0.05 -5.61
N CYS A 146 -19.57 -1.20 -5.90
CA CYS A 146 -20.72 -1.87 -5.29
C CYS A 146 -20.55 -2.00 -3.76
N LEU A 147 -19.41 -2.53 -3.30
CA LEU A 147 -19.10 -2.72 -1.88
C LEU A 147 -18.93 -1.41 -1.12
N GLY A 148 -18.55 -0.34 -1.80
CA GLY A 148 -18.37 0.99 -1.19
C GLY A 148 -19.59 1.90 -1.26
N LYS A 149 -20.67 1.48 -1.93
CA LYS A 149 -21.82 2.34 -2.24
C LYS A 149 -22.47 2.94 -1.00
N ASP A 150 -22.66 2.12 0.02
CA ASP A 150 -23.42 2.49 1.24
C ASP A 150 -22.49 2.86 2.41
N ASP A 151 -21.18 2.92 2.19
CA ASP A 151 -20.21 3.31 3.24
C ASP A 151 -20.06 4.85 3.29
N PRO A 152 -20.46 5.51 4.40
CA PRO A 152 -20.46 6.97 4.50
C PRO A 152 -19.03 7.57 4.53
N VAL A 153 -18.03 6.78 4.84
CA VAL A 153 -16.63 7.25 4.94
C VAL A 153 -16.00 7.42 3.55
N ILE A 154 -16.42 6.62 2.57
CA ILE A 154 -15.85 6.67 1.22
C ILE A 154 -16.09 8.02 0.55
N PRO A 155 -17.33 8.57 0.49
CA PRO A 155 -17.56 9.91 -0.03
C PRO A 155 -16.79 10.99 0.74
N LEU A 156 -16.71 10.87 2.07
CA LEU A 156 -15.94 11.80 2.89
C LEU A 156 -14.46 11.80 2.50
N LEU A 157 -13.84 10.65 2.30
CA LEU A 157 -12.45 10.56 1.85
C LEU A 157 -12.25 11.16 0.45
N GLN A 158 -13.25 11.09 -0.43
CA GLN A 158 -13.19 11.66 -1.78
C GLN A 158 -13.26 13.17 -1.81
N THR A 159 -13.64 13.84 -0.73
CA THR A 159 -13.55 15.31 -0.63
C THR A 159 -12.11 15.79 -0.56
N ILE A 160 -11.17 14.92 -0.19
CA ILE A 160 -9.75 15.25 -0.12
C ILE A 160 -9.16 15.32 -1.53
N PRO A 161 -8.55 16.44 -1.95
CA PRO A 161 -7.94 16.56 -3.26
C PRO A 161 -6.91 15.45 -3.53
N GLY A 162 -7.04 14.79 -4.68
CA GLY A 162 -6.17 13.67 -5.07
C GLY A 162 -6.59 12.28 -4.57
N ILE A 163 -7.64 12.20 -3.75
CA ILE A 163 -8.23 10.91 -3.34
C ILE A 163 -9.47 10.63 -4.17
N GLY A 164 -9.33 9.71 -5.13
CA GLY A 164 -10.43 9.21 -5.97
C GLY A 164 -11.06 7.94 -5.41
N PRO A 165 -12.03 7.33 -6.16
CA PRO A 165 -12.78 6.16 -5.71
C PRO A 165 -11.91 4.97 -5.28
N ILE A 166 -10.86 4.68 -6.04
CA ILE A 166 -9.95 3.55 -5.75
C ILE A 166 -9.14 3.83 -4.47
N ASN A 167 -8.66 5.07 -4.31
CA ASN A 167 -7.86 5.45 -3.16
C ASN A 167 -8.72 5.43 -1.88
N SER A 168 -9.92 6.01 -1.94
CA SER A 168 -10.85 6.04 -0.80
C SER A 168 -11.27 4.63 -0.37
N PHE A 169 -11.58 3.74 -1.30
CA PHE A 169 -11.89 2.35 -0.99
C PHE A 169 -10.71 1.64 -0.30
N ALA A 170 -9.51 1.74 -0.88
CA ALA A 170 -8.33 1.08 -0.30
C ALA A 170 -7.97 1.65 1.09
N LEU A 171 -8.09 2.97 1.29
CA LEU A 171 -7.89 3.63 2.58
C LEU A 171 -8.91 3.17 3.60
N ARG A 172 -10.21 3.23 3.26
CA ARG A 172 -11.30 2.83 4.13
C ARG A 172 -11.08 1.45 4.74
N TRP A 173 -10.83 0.46 3.90
CA TRP A 173 -10.69 -0.93 4.33
C TRP A 173 -9.32 -1.27 4.91
N LYS A 174 -8.31 -0.43 4.71
CA LYS A 174 -7.03 -0.58 5.40
C LYS A 174 -7.03 0.09 6.77
N ILE A 175 -7.73 1.20 6.92
CA ILE A 175 -7.90 1.90 8.21
C ILE A 175 -8.92 1.19 9.07
N GLU A 176 -10.06 0.83 8.50
CA GLU A 176 -11.24 0.25 9.14
C GLU A 176 -11.87 1.18 10.18
N THR A 177 -11.18 1.42 11.30
CA THR A 177 -11.61 2.30 12.38
C THR A 177 -10.55 3.35 12.64
N ILE A 178 -10.92 4.63 12.59
CA ILE A 178 -9.96 5.74 12.79
C ILE A 178 -9.58 5.91 14.26
N ASP A 179 -10.50 5.59 15.18
CA ASP A 179 -10.35 5.77 16.62
C ASP A 179 -9.21 4.95 17.25
N ARG A 180 -8.69 3.96 16.51
CA ARG A 180 -7.52 3.18 16.93
C ARG A 180 -6.19 3.93 16.81
N PHE A 181 -6.19 5.11 16.19
CA PHE A 181 -5.00 5.95 16.07
C PHE A 181 -5.13 7.13 17.02
N GLU A 182 -4.14 7.31 17.86
CA GLU A 182 -4.10 8.41 18.82
C GLU A 182 -4.01 9.77 18.13
N ASP A 183 -3.27 9.82 17.00
CA ASP A 183 -3.07 11.03 16.22
C ASP A 183 -2.72 10.75 14.74
N SER A 184 -2.58 11.81 13.97
CA SER A 184 -2.19 11.76 12.55
C SER A 184 -0.77 11.21 12.32
N ALA A 185 0.14 11.35 13.29
CA ALA A 185 1.50 10.83 13.19
C ALA A 185 1.51 9.31 13.28
N HIS A 186 0.67 8.72 14.15
CA HIS A 186 0.46 7.28 14.24
C HIS A 186 -0.15 6.71 12.94
N LEU A 187 -1.14 7.39 12.36
CA LEU A 187 -1.71 7.01 11.07
C LEU A 187 -0.66 7.06 9.94
N SER A 188 0.12 8.13 9.88
CA SER A 188 1.21 8.28 8.90
C SER A 188 2.28 7.19 9.06
N SER A 189 2.62 6.86 10.29
CA SER A 189 3.57 5.80 10.63
C SER A 189 3.03 4.42 10.22
N TYR A 190 1.73 4.17 10.43
CA TYR A 190 1.06 2.94 10.02
C TYR A 190 1.13 2.69 8.50
N PHE A 191 1.09 3.75 7.70
CA PHE A 191 1.30 3.68 6.25
C PHE A 191 2.76 3.65 5.82
N GLY A 192 3.69 3.75 6.77
CA GLY A 192 5.13 3.76 6.52
C GLY A 192 5.62 5.05 5.88
N LEU A 193 4.88 6.15 6.08
CA LEU A 193 5.25 7.51 5.69
C LEU A 193 5.96 8.28 6.82
N GLY A 194 6.00 7.72 8.04
CA GLY A 194 6.75 8.26 9.16
C GLY A 194 8.24 8.38 8.83
N ILE A 195 8.89 9.44 9.31
CA ILE A 195 10.32 9.68 9.10
C ILE A 195 11.11 8.90 10.14
N ARG A 196 12.16 8.20 9.72
CA ARG A 196 13.12 7.61 10.66
C ARG A 196 13.90 8.71 11.34
N GLU A 197 13.93 8.69 12.66
CA GLU A 197 14.78 9.56 13.45
C GLU A 197 15.88 8.71 14.11
N CYS A 198 17.12 9.10 13.90
CA CYS A 198 18.26 8.53 14.61
C CYS A 198 18.82 9.59 15.53
N GLN A 199 18.79 9.30 16.83
CA GLN A 199 19.34 10.19 17.85
C GLN A 199 20.50 9.46 18.57
N SER A 200 21.67 10.03 18.51
CA SER A 200 22.84 9.54 19.25
C SER A 200 23.70 10.74 19.68
N GLY A 201 24.12 10.77 20.93
CA GLY A 201 25.06 11.78 21.44
C GLY A 201 24.62 13.24 21.24
N GLY A 202 23.31 13.53 21.39
CA GLY A 202 22.77 14.89 21.21
C GLY A 202 22.51 15.31 19.76
N MET A 203 22.96 14.55 18.76
CA MET A 203 22.68 14.81 17.35
C MET A 203 21.39 14.11 16.89
N ARG A 204 20.44 14.89 16.39
CA ARG A 204 19.17 14.41 15.79
C ARG A 204 19.26 14.43 14.28
N ARG A 205 19.30 13.26 13.64
CA ARG A 205 19.30 13.12 12.18
C ARG A 205 17.95 12.60 11.70
N LYS A 206 17.30 13.34 10.80
CA LYS A 206 16.09 12.90 10.10
C LYS A 206 16.48 12.09 8.87
N GLY A 207 16.04 10.84 8.81
CA GLY A 207 16.26 9.91 7.72
C GLY A 207 15.17 9.91 6.67
N LYS A 208 15.12 8.81 5.89
CA LYS A 208 14.05 8.54 4.91
C LYS A 208 12.79 8.02 5.63
N ILE A 209 11.66 7.96 4.91
CA ILE A 209 10.43 7.32 5.40
C ILE A 209 10.67 5.86 5.77
N THR A 210 9.92 5.36 6.74
CA THR A 210 10.10 4.01 7.30
C THR A 210 9.79 2.89 6.32
N LYS A 211 8.83 3.09 5.42
CA LYS A 211 8.31 2.11 4.45
C LYS A 211 7.73 0.83 5.08
N THR A 212 7.44 0.83 6.36
CA THR A 212 6.99 -0.35 7.11
C THR A 212 5.54 -0.73 6.87
N GLY A 213 4.70 0.17 6.39
CA GLY A 213 3.28 -0.08 6.18
C GLY A 213 2.91 -0.66 4.82
N SER A 214 1.62 -0.60 4.49
CA SER A 214 1.08 -1.08 3.22
C SER A 214 1.70 -0.36 2.01
N THR A 215 2.33 -1.12 1.13
CA THR A 215 2.93 -0.59 -0.11
C THR A 215 1.87 -0.03 -1.04
N LEU A 216 0.69 -0.67 -1.13
CA LEU A 216 -0.42 -0.20 -1.95
C LEU A 216 -0.90 1.18 -1.48
N VAL A 217 -1.26 1.30 -0.20
CA VAL A 217 -1.80 2.56 0.35
C VAL A 217 -0.77 3.69 0.21
N ARG A 218 0.49 3.43 0.54
CA ARG A 218 1.56 4.43 0.36
C ARG A 218 1.70 4.88 -1.10
N LYS A 219 1.63 3.93 -2.07
CA LYS A 219 1.63 4.25 -3.50
C LYS A 219 0.45 5.15 -3.87
N LEU A 220 -0.76 4.79 -3.44
CA LEU A 220 -1.98 5.53 -3.75
C LEU A 220 -1.96 6.94 -3.16
N LEU A 221 -1.51 7.11 -1.92
CA LEU A 221 -1.36 8.43 -1.28
C LEU A 221 -0.33 9.30 -2.01
N VAL A 222 0.82 8.73 -2.38
CA VAL A 222 1.84 9.46 -3.15
C VAL A 222 1.31 9.85 -4.53
N GLN A 223 0.60 8.97 -5.21
CA GLN A 223 -0.03 9.28 -6.51
C GLN A 223 -1.11 10.36 -6.38
N GLY A 224 -1.93 10.31 -5.31
CA GLY A 224 -2.92 11.35 -5.01
C GLY A 224 -2.26 12.72 -4.79
N ALA A 225 -1.20 12.76 -4.00
CA ALA A 225 -0.43 13.98 -3.78
C ALA A 225 0.22 14.51 -5.08
N GLN A 226 0.75 13.63 -5.93
CA GLN A 226 1.28 14.00 -7.25
C GLN A 226 0.19 14.60 -8.15
N ALA A 227 -0.99 13.97 -8.20
CA ALA A 227 -2.12 14.45 -8.98
C ALA A 227 -2.61 15.83 -8.49
N MET A 228 -2.64 16.03 -7.18
CA MET A 228 -2.96 17.33 -6.58
C MET A 228 -1.97 18.42 -7.01
N CYS A 229 -0.67 18.14 -6.93
CA CYS A 229 0.37 19.10 -7.34
C CYS A 229 0.32 19.41 -8.85
N ALA A 230 0.01 18.41 -9.69
CA ALA A 230 0.03 18.56 -11.14
C ALA A 230 -1.22 19.25 -11.71
N LYS A 231 -2.41 18.92 -11.15
CA LYS A 231 -3.69 19.37 -11.71
C LYS A 231 -4.22 20.66 -11.06
N ARG A 232 -3.87 20.89 -9.81
CA ARG A 232 -4.35 22.05 -9.03
C ARG A 232 -3.25 22.56 -8.10
N PRO A 233 -2.20 23.20 -8.67
CA PRO A 233 -1.10 23.72 -7.86
C PRO A 233 -1.56 24.77 -6.84
N GLU A 234 -2.67 25.49 -7.09
CA GLU A 234 -3.31 26.39 -6.16
C GLU A 234 -3.76 25.72 -4.87
N ASN A 235 -4.16 24.47 -4.92
CA ASN A 235 -4.52 23.70 -3.72
C ASN A 235 -3.30 23.49 -2.80
N LEU A 236 -2.09 23.43 -3.35
CA LEU A 236 -0.88 23.31 -2.55
C LEU A 236 -0.67 24.57 -1.69
N SER A 237 -0.83 25.77 -2.27
CA SER A 237 -0.69 27.04 -1.53
C SER A 237 -1.85 27.25 -0.55
N LEU A 238 -3.05 26.80 -0.89
CA LEU A 238 -4.24 26.94 -0.05
C LEU A 238 -4.20 26.04 1.19
N TYR A 239 -3.91 24.75 1.01
CA TYR A 239 -3.94 23.78 2.10
C TYR A 239 -2.58 23.59 2.77
N PHE A 240 -1.49 23.87 2.06
CA PHE A 240 -0.13 23.60 2.52
C PHE A 240 0.85 24.74 2.18
N PRO A 241 0.56 25.98 2.62
CA PRO A 241 1.38 27.15 2.24
C PRO A 241 2.86 27.00 2.63
N ALA A 242 3.14 26.38 3.78
CA ALA A 242 4.51 26.13 4.22
C ALA A 242 5.28 25.14 3.33
N LEU A 243 4.60 24.24 2.64
CA LEU A 243 5.20 23.31 1.67
C LEU A 243 5.39 23.99 0.31
N ALA A 244 4.41 24.81 -0.11
CA ALA A 244 4.52 25.58 -1.35
C ALA A 244 5.69 26.57 -1.32
N ALA A 245 5.92 27.21 -0.17
CA ALA A 245 7.02 28.18 0.02
C ALA A 245 8.42 27.53 0.05
N ARG A 246 8.53 26.23 0.29
CA ARG A 246 9.81 25.51 0.46
C ARG A 246 10.48 25.11 -0.85
N GLY A 247 9.83 25.21 -2.01
CA GLY A 247 10.25 24.41 -3.13
C GLY A 247 10.45 25.11 -4.45
N ASN A 248 11.61 24.88 -5.05
CA ASN A 248 11.78 25.02 -6.48
C ASN A 248 11.11 23.81 -7.16
N MET A 249 9.92 24.01 -7.72
CA MET A 249 9.14 22.97 -8.43
C MET A 249 9.84 22.45 -9.70
N ARG A 250 10.97 23.02 -10.09
CA ARG A 250 11.80 22.55 -11.23
C ARG A 250 12.76 21.43 -10.81
N ASP A 251 13.10 21.30 -9.53
CA ASP A 251 13.96 20.22 -9.03
C ASP A 251 13.12 18.98 -8.68
N ARG A 252 13.29 17.92 -9.45
CA ARG A 252 12.60 16.63 -9.27
C ARG A 252 12.78 16.05 -7.87
N THR A 253 13.96 16.20 -7.29
CA THR A 253 14.23 15.71 -5.92
C THR A 253 13.42 16.48 -4.89
N HIS A 254 13.28 17.77 -5.09
CA HIS A 254 12.51 18.66 -4.21
C HIS A 254 11.01 18.40 -4.32
N VAL A 255 10.49 18.25 -5.55
CA VAL A 255 9.10 17.86 -5.80
C VAL A 255 8.77 16.53 -5.12
N ASN A 256 9.63 15.53 -5.22
CA ASN A 256 9.40 14.25 -4.54
C ASN A 256 9.33 14.38 -3.01
N LYS A 257 10.11 15.27 -2.40
CA LYS A 257 10.04 15.54 -0.95
C LYS A 257 8.70 16.20 -0.57
N ILE A 258 8.24 17.16 -1.37
CA ILE A 258 6.94 17.84 -1.19
C ILE A 258 5.82 16.83 -1.31
N VAL A 259 5.81 16.03 -2.38
CA VAL A 259 4.78 14.99 -2.61
C VAL A 259 4.69 14.00 -1.45
N VAL A 260 5.83 13.54 -0.93
CA VAL A 260 5.85 12.62 0.23
C VAL A 260 5.36 13.32 1.50
N ALA A 261 5.67 14.61 1.67
CA ALA A 261 5.17 15.39 2.80
C ALA A 261 3.66 15.63 2.74
N LEU A 262 3.11 15.83 1.53
CA LEU A 262 1.65 15.93 1.29
C LEU A 262 0.93 14.60 1.51
N ALA A 263 1.55 13.50 1.10
CA ALA A 263 0.99 12.16 1.26
C ALA A 263 0.97 11.69 2.73
N ARG A 264 1.71 12.37 3.58
CA ARG A 264 1.85 12.12 5.01
C ARG A 264 0.76 12.79 5.85
#